data_b73f241e1e64b51b2d4b940d11b08259
#
_entry.id   b73f241e1e64b51b2d4b940d11b08259
#
_cell.length_a   1.000
_cell.length_b   1.000
_cell.length_c   1.000
_cell.angle_alpha   90.00
_cell.angle_beta   90.00
_cell.angle_gamma   90.00
#
_symmetry.space_group_name_H-M   'P 1'
#
loop_
_entity.id
_entity.type
_entity.pdbx_description
1 polymer ?
#
loop_
_entity_poly.entity_id
_entity_poly.type
_entity_poly.pdbx_seq_one_letter_code
_entity_poly.pdbx_strand_id
1 'polypeptide(L)'
;HLRYCGGRPETDVGWITVTERSEKKQIYNAKTFSAWDGVDMNSTMIRQYTDQNVYEAFLDRMHFIFSEFDNIFVSFSGGKDSGLLLNMLLDFRRKYYPHRRIGVFHQDFEAQYTVTTQYVENTFVRLEEDPLIDLYWVCLPMETRTCFSNYQMYWYPWDDTKQELWVRDMPEHPYVINLQNNPVTTYRYRMPQKDLARQFSRWYRISHGNKKTVCLLGTRADESLQRYSGILNKKHGYRGKCWISKQFKDTYAASPLYDWS
;
A
#
# COMPACT_ATOMS: atom_id res chain seq x y z
N HIS A 1 -8.92 3.71 19.80
CA HIS A 1 -8.99 3.26 18.40
C HIS A 1 -9.14 4.47 17.50
N LEU A 2 -8.26 4.61 16.51
CA LEU A 2 -8.10 5.78 15.67
C LEU A 2 -8.62 5.53 14.26
N ARG A 3 -9.55 6.37 13.79
CA ARG A 3 -9.86 6.49 12.36
C ARG A 3 -9.52 7.89 11.88
N TYR A 4 -8.91 7.98 10.72
CA TYR A 4 -8.63 9.22 10.02
C TYR A 4 -9.52 9.29 8.78
N CYS A 5 -10.46 10.21 8.76
CA CYS A 5 -11.28 10.48 7.60
C CYS A 5 -11.24 11.97 7.29
N GLY A 6 -10.84 12.32 6.07
CA GLY A 6 -11.01 13.64 5.51
C GLY A 6 -12.41 13.72 4.88
N GLY A 7 -13.35 14.33 5.56
CA GLY A 7 -14.67 14.64 5.02
C GLY A 7 -15.05 16.07 5.40
N ARG A 8 -15.82 16.77 4.57
CA ARG A 8 -16.43 18.03 4.96
C ARG A 8 -17.59 17.74 5.91
N PRO A 9 -17.61 18.26 7.14
CA PRO A 9 -18.85 18.29 7.91
C PRO A 9 -19.76 19.37 7.30
N GLU A 10 -21.02 19.05 7.10
CA GLU A 10 -22.04 19.99 6.62
C GLU A 10 -22.48 21.00 7.69
N THR A 11 -21.87 21.02 8.88
CA THR A 11 -22.23 21.95 9.96
C THR A 11 -21.02 22.53 10.68
N ASP A 12 -21.12 23.77 11.04
CA ASP A 12 -20.12 24.77 11.43
C ASP A 12 -19.22 24.49 12.64
N VAL A 13 -19.26 23.36 13.32
CA VAL A 13 -18.43 23.13 14.52
C VAL A 13 -17.96 21.68 14.57
N GLY A 14 -16.69 21.49 14.25
CA GLY A 14 -16.02 20.19 14.46
C GLY A 14 -15.70 19.98 15.95
N TRP A 15 -16.25 18.96 16.57
CA TRP A 15 -15.96 18.56 17.94
C TRP A 15 -15.14 17.25 17.92
N ILE A 16 -14.08 17.22 18.73
CA ILE A 16 -13.34 15.99 19.01
C ILE A 16 -13.88 15.41 20.30
N THR A 17 -14.41 14.20 20.26
CA THR A 17 -14.82 13.49 21.47
C THR A 17 -13.72 12.51 21.86
N VAL A 18 -13.13 12.72 23.02
CA VAL A 18 -12.16 11.80 23.63
C VAL A 18 -12.87 11.03 24.73
N THR A 19 -12.82 9.70 24.65
CA THR A 19 -13.33 8.85 25.73
C THR A 19 -12.17 8.46 26.64
N GLU A 20 -12.10 9.02 27.83
CA GLU A 20 -11.20 8.51 28.88
C GLU A 20 -11.82 7.30 29.59
N ARG A 21 -10.96 6.52 30.26
CA ARG A 21 -11.34 5.29 31.00
C ARG A 21 -12.39 5.50 32.11
N SER A 22 -12.78 6.70 32.40
CA SER A 22 -13.83 7.06 33.34
C SER A 22 -14.87 7.85 32.59
N GLU A 23 -16.02 7.36 32.34
CA GLU A 23 -17.30 7.86 31.81
C GLU A 23 -17.52 9.38 31.55
N LYS A 24 -16.46 10.20 31.47
CA LYS A 24 -16.54 11.64 31.16
C LYS A 24 -16.07 11.92 29.76
N LYS A 25 -17.01 12.23 28.86
CA LYS A 25 -16.72 12.74 27.53
C LYS A 25 -16.17 14.16 27.66
N GLN A 26 -14.89 14.39 27.29
CA GLN A 26 -14.36 15.73 27.12
C GLN A 26 -14.47 16.16 25.66
N ILE A 27 -15.07 17.31 25.44
CA ILE A 27 -15.26 17.87 24.10
C ILE A 27 -14.26 19.03 23.92
N TYR A 28 -13.38 18.90 22.92
CA TYR A 28 -12.42 19.96 22.58
C TYR A 28 -12.83 20.69 21.30
N ASN A 29 -12.78 22.02 21.35
CA ASN A 29 -13.05 22.83 20.17
C ASN A 29 -11.81 22.91 19.28
N ALA A 30 -11.96 22.56 18.02
CA ALA A 30 -10.87 22.50 17.03
C ALA A 30 -10.26 23.86 16.65
N LYS A 31 -10.78 24.98 17.20
CA LYS A 31 -10.31 26.35 16.87
C LYS A 31 -8.92 26.71 17.38
N THR A 32 -8.24 25.88 18.17
CA THR A 32 -6.94 26.19 18.77
C THR A 32 -5.71 25.83 17.92
N PHE A 33 -5.90 25.33 16.68
CA PHE A 33 -4.80 25.00 15.77
C PHE A 33 -4.65 25.94 14.56
N SER A 34 -4.81 27.24 14.76
CA SER A 34 -4.79 28.27 13.71
C SER A 34 -3.42 28.95 13.52
N ALA A 35 -2.31 28.22 13.53
CA ALA A 35 -0.99 28.84 13.40
C ALA A 35 -0.21 28.40 12.14
N TRP A 36 -0.90 28.07 11.04
CA TRP A 36 -0.23 27.81 9.75
C TRP A 36 -0.90 28.66 8.68
N ASP A 37 -0.32 29.81 8.41
CA ASP A 37 -0.73 30.69 7.32
C ASP A 37 -0.60 29.96 5.97
N GLY A 38 -1.73 29.81 5.27
CA GLY A 38 -1.80 29.27 3.91
C GLY A 38 -2.52 27.94 3.73
N VAL A 39 -3.05 27.33 4.78
CA VAL A 39 -3.90 26.13 4.67
C VAL A 39 -5.36 26.57 4.59
N ASP A 40 -6.07 26.12 3.55
CA ASP A 40 -7.52 26.29 3.43
C ASP A 40 -8.21 25.76 4.72
N MET A 41 -8.70 26.64 5.56
CA MET A 41 -9.30 26.38 6.87
C MET A 41 -10.56 25.49 6.80
N ASN A 42 -11.05 25.17 5.62
CA ASN A 42 -12.20 24.30 5.40
C ASN A 42 -11.83 22.79 5.34
N SER A 43 -10.55 22.44 5.48
CA SER A 43 -10.10 21.04 5.52
C SER A 43 -9.47 20.67 6.87
N THR A 44 -10.18 20.83 7.95
CA THR A 44 -9.72 20.37 9.27
C THR A 44 -9.66 18.85 9.28
N MET A 45 -8.44 18.31 9.38
CA MET A 45 -8.23 16.86 9.55
C MET A 45 -8.63 16.48 10.98
N ILE A 46 -9.78 15.85 11.12
CA ILE A 46 -10.34 15.46 12.41
C ILE A 46 -10.01 14.01 12.69
N ARG A 47 -9.32 13.74 13.80
CA ARG A 47 -9.21 12.40 14.36
C ARG A 47 -10.55 12.03 14.98
N GLN A 48 -11.14 10.93 14.50
CA GLN A 48 -12.35 10.38 15.10
C GLN A 48 -12.00 9.10 15.85
N TYR A 49 -12.28 9.07 17.14
CA TYR A 49 -12.19 7.87 17.95
C TYR A 49 -13.53 7.14 17.90
N THR A 50 -13.50 5.86 17.64
CA THR A 50 -14.68 5.00 17.56
C THR A 50 -14.57 3.88 18.59
N ASP A 51 -15.67 3.25 18.94
CA ASP A 51 -15.69 2.08 19.83
C ASP A 51 -15.21 0.80 19.13
N GLN A 52 -15.07 0.84 17.81
CA GLN A 52 -14.56 -0.27 16.99
C GLN A 52 -13.05 -0.39 17.12
N ASN A 53 -12.53 -1.59 17.39
CA ASN A 53 -11.10 -1.83 17.42
C ASN A 53 -10.50 -1.88 15.99
N VAL A 54 -9.17 -1.75 15.88
CA VAL A 54 -8.48 -1.68 14.57
C VAL A 54 -8.63 -2.96 13.75
N TYR A 55 -8.76 -4.12 14.40
CA TYR A 55 -8.94 -5.40 13.71
C TYR A 55 -10.35 -5.51 13.11
N GLU A 56 -11.39 -5.14 13.85
CA GLU A 56 -12.77 -5.08 13.34
C GLU A 56 -12.86 -4.09 12.17
N ALA A 57 -12.26 -2.91 12.32
CA ALA A 57 -12.18 -1.92 11.24
C ALA A 57 -11.45 -2.46 10.00
N PHE A 58 -10.41 -3.26 10.19
CA PHE A 58 -9.73 -3.96 9.09
C PHE A 58 -10.66 -4.96 8.41
N LEU A 59 -11.38 -5.79 9.16
CA LEU A 59 -12.33 -6.77 8.59
C LEU A 59 -13.40 -6.10 7.73
N ASP A 60 -14.00 -5.01 8.21
CA ASP A 60 -14.99 -4.23 7.45
C ASP A 60 -14.40 -3.69 6.13
N ARG A 61 -13.16 -3.21 6.17
CA ARG A 61 -12.45 -2.75 4.98
C ARG A 61 -12.18 -3.88 4.00
N MET A 62 -11.82 -5.05 4.50
CA MET A 62 -11.58 -6.22 3.66
C MET A 62 -12.88 -6.71 3.02
N HIS A 63 -13.99 -6.77 3.74
CA HIS A 63 -15.30 -7.07 3.16
C HIS A 63 -15.68 -6.07 2.06
N PHE A 64 -15.45 -4.77 2.29
CA PHE A 64 -15.66 -3.75 1.27
C PHE A 64 -14.76 -3.96 0.05
N ILE A 65 -13.46 -4.25 0.24
CA ILE A 65 -12.51 -4.49 -0.85
C ILE A 65 -12.95 -5.70 -1.69
N PHE A 66 -13.27 -6.82 -1.05
CA PHE A 66 -13.64 -8.05 -1.75
C PHE A 66 -14.99 -7.97 -2.46
N SER A 67 -15.91 -7.12 -1.99
CA SER A 67 -17.19 -6.86 -2.66
C SER A 67 -17.08 -5.89 -3.83
N GLU A 68 -16.12 -4.94 -3.76
CA GLU A 68 -16.05 -3.82 -4.70
C GLU A 68 -15.06 -4.05 -5.85
N PHE A 69 -14.02 -4.87 -5.63
CA PHE A 69 -12.95 -5.09 -6.60
C PHE A 69 -12.90 -6.55 -7.06
N ASP A 70 -12.84 -6.74 -8.37
CA ASP A 70 -12.72 -8.07 -8.98
C ASP A 70 -11.30 -8.62 -8.82
N ASN A 71 -10.29 -7.79 -9.06
CA ASN A 71 -8.89 -8.16 -8.99
C ASN A 71 -8.24 -7.51 -7.77
N ILE A 72 -7.63 -8.32 -6.94
CA ILE A 72 -6.95 -7.90 -5.71
C ILE A 72 -5.54 -8.42 -5.73
N PHE A 73 -4.57 -7.55 -5.49
CA PHE A 73 -3.21 -7.98 -5.20
C PHE A 73 -2.61 -7.14 -4.07
N VAL A 74 -1.63 -7.69 -3.37
CA VAL A 74 -0.93 -7.02 -2.27
C VAL A 74 0.50 -6.72 -2.66
N SER A 75 0.96 -5.51 -2.33
CA SER A 75 2.38 -5.13 -2.43
C SER A 75 3.10 -5.58 -1.17
N PHE A 76 3.95 -6.58 -1.31
CA PHE A 76 4.72 -7.18 -0.24
C PHE A 76 6.19 -6.77 -0.35
N SER A 77 6.67 -5.97 0.58
CA SER A 77 8.05 -5.45 0.59
C SER A 77 9.03 -6.26 1.46
N GLY A 78 8.55 -7.30 2.16
CA GLY A 78 9.32 -8.01 3.17
C GLY A 78 9.40 -7.29 4.54
N GLY A 79 8.88 -6.07 4.65
CA GLY A 79 8.79 -5.33 5.91
C GLY A 79 7.61 -5.80 6.80
N LYS A 80 7.66 -5.48 8.10
CA LYS A 80 6.68 -5.93 9.10
C LYS A 80 5.23 -5.62 8.74
N ASP A 81 4.94 -4.41 8.28
CA ASP A 81 3.57 -3.97 8.02
C ASP A 81 2.99 -4.59 6.74
N SER A 82 3.82 -4.76 5.71
CA SER A 82 3.42 -5.50 4.50
C SER A 82 3.28 -7.00 4.75
N GLY A 83 4.11 -7.57 5.63
CA GLY A 83 4.00 -8.97 6.08
C GLY A 83 2.75 -9.20 6.92
N LEU A 84 2.43 -8.29 7.83
CA LEU A 84 1.19 -8.34 8.61
C LEU A 84 -0.03 -8.27 7.67
N LEU A 85 -0.05 -7.30 6.75
CA LEU A 85 -1.14 -7.17 5.77
C LEU A 85 -1.30 -8.43 4.94
N LEU A 86 -0.21 -9.01 4.43
CA LEU A 86 -0.24 -10.23 3.64
C LEU A 86 -0.85 -11.39 4.43
N ASN A 87 -0.39 -11.65 5.66
CA ASN A 87 -0.92 -12.76 6.47
C ASN A 87 -2.41 -12.54 6.80
N MET A 88 -2.81 -11.34 7.20
CA MET A 88 -4.21 -11.02 7.49
C MET A 88 -5.11 -11.12 6.25
N LEU A 89 -4.61 -10.72 5.07
CA LEU A 89 -5.31 -10.90 3.80
C LEU A 89 -5.53 -12.38 3.48
N LEU A 90 -4.50 -13.21 3.66
CA LEU A 90 -4.57 -14.65 3.42
C LEU A 90 -5.58 -15.33 4.35
N ASP A 91 -5.55 -15.00 5.65
CA ASP A 91 -6.48 -15.54 6.63
C ASP A 91 -7.91 -15.09 6.34
N PHE A 92 -8.11 -13.80 6.00
CA PHE A 92 -9.40 -13.27 5.59
C PHE A 92 -9.93 -13.98 4.35
N ARG A 93 -9.09 -14.15 3.31
CA ARG A 93 -9.47 -14.86 2.08
C ARG A 93 -9.90 -16.30 2.39
N ARG A 94 -9.06 -17.06 3.12
CA ARG A 94 -9.36 -18.46 3.47
C ARG A 94 -10.69 -18.60 4.21
N LYS A 95 -10.98 -17.68 5.11
CA LYS A 95 -12.18 -17.72 5.95
C LYS A 95 -13.46 -17.30 5.22
N TYR A 96 -13.41 -16.23 4.43
CA TYR A 96 -14.62 -15.60 3.90
C TYR A 96 -14.75 -15.74 2.37
N TYR A 97 -13.64 -15.91 1.65
CA TYR A 97 -13.59 -15.96 0.18
C TYR A 97 -12.61 -17.05 -0.30
N PRO A 98 -12.79 -18.34 0.09
CA PRO A 98 -11.79 -19.40 -0.11
C PRO A 98 -11.43 -19.64 -1.58
N HIS A 99 -12.32 -19.33 -2.52
CA HIS A 99 -12.10 -19.52 -3.96
C HIS A 99 -11.60 -18.26 -4.67
N ARG A 100 -11.36 -17.17 -3.93
CA ARG A 100 -10.91 -15.92 -4.53
C ARG A 100 -9.41 -15.97 -4.83
N ARG A 101 -9.07 -15.71 -6.10
CA ARG A 101 -7.68 -15.53 -6.52
C ARG A 101 -7.16 -14.18 -6.09
N ILE A 102 -5.92 -14.11 -5.63
CA ILE A 102 -5.22 -12.87 -5.28
C ILE A 102 -3.79 -12.89 -5.82
N GLY A 103 -3.24 -11.71 -6.10
CA GLY A 103 -1.83 -11.54 -6.46
C GLY A 103 -0.97 -11.13 -5.28
N VAL A 104 0.30 -11.51 -5.31
CA VAL A 104 1.35 -11.01 -4.41
C VAL A 104 2.46 -10.42 -5.26
N PHE A 105 2.69 -9.13 -5.11
CA PHE A 105 3.67 -8.37 -5.86
C PHE A 105 4.82 -7.96 -4.95
N HIS A 106 6.03 -8.37 -5.27
CA HIS A 106 7.27 -7.92 -4.65
C HIS A 106 8.10 -7.14 -5.65
N GLN A 107 8.43 -5.90 -5.33
CA GLN A 107 9.36 -5.08 -6.10
C GLN A 107 10.73 -5.15 -5.44
N ASP A 108 11.65 -5.83 -6.10
CA ASP A 108 12.96 -6.12 -5.56
C ASP A 108 13.96 -5.00 -5.82
N PHE A 109 14.58 -4.53 -4.77
CA PHE A 109 15.59 -3.45 -4.81
C PHE A 109 17.04 -3.99 -4.89
N GLU A 110 17.25 -5.29 -5.10
CA GLU A 110 18.59 -5.89 -5.17
C GLU A 110 19.36 -5.75 -3.83
N ALA A 111 19.79 -4.52 -3.50
CA ALA A 111 20.54 -4.20 -2.29
C ALA A 111 19.64 -4.10 -1.05
N GLN A 112 19.11 -5.23 -0.62
CA GLN A 112 18.33 -5.36 0.62
C GLN A 112 19.13 -6.13 1.67
N TYR A 113 18.73 -6.03 2.95
CA TYR A 113 19.28 -6.87 3.99
C TYR A 113 19.02 -8.35 3.69
N THR A 114 20.03 -9.19 3.85
CA THR A 114 19.94 -10.65 3.61
C THR A 114 18.75 -11.28 4.33
N VAL A 115 18.49 -10.89 5.58
CA VAL A 115 17.35 -11.39 6.37
C VAL A 115 16.01 -11.02 5.71
N THR A 116 15.90 -9.82 5.14
CA THR A 116 14.69 -9.39 4.42
C THR A 116 14.50 -10.21 3.16
N THR A 117 15.57 -10.41 2.37
CA THR A 117 15.52 -11.23 1.15
C THR A 117 15.14 -12.68 1.45
N GLN A 118 15.74 -13.29 2.46
CA GLN A 118 15.39 -14.65 2.92
C GLN A 118 13.93 -14.75 3.38
N TYR A 119 13.44 -13.74 4.09
CA TYR A 119 12.03 -13.71 4.51
C TYR A 119 11.08 -13.63 3.32
N VAL A 120 11.40 -12.82 2.31
CA VAL A 120 10.62 -12.72 1.07
C VAL A 120 10.63 -14.08 0.34
N GLU A 121 11.80 -14.67 0.15
CA GLU A 121 11.97 -15.96 -0.52
C GLU A 121 11.18 -17.07 0.17
N ASN A 122 11.37 -17.26 1.49
CA ASN A 122 10.62 -18.24 2.27
C ASN A 122 9.10 -18.01 2.21
N THR A 123 8.68 -16.74 2.15
CA THR A 123 7.26 -16.40 2.02
C THR A 123 6.73 -16.81 0.64
N PHE A 124 7.46 -16.52 -0.42
CA PHE A 124 7.04 -16.85 -1.78
C PHE A 124 7.00 -18.37 -2.01
N VAL A 125 8.03 -19.10 -1.58
CA VAL A 125 8.04 -20.58 -1.64
C VAL A 125 6.83 -21.19 -0.93
N ARG A 126 6.50 -20.70 0.26
CA ARG A 126 5.28 -21.16 0.98
C ARG A 126 4.00 -20.82 0.25
N LEU A 127 3.93 -19.69 -0.44
CA LEU A 127 2.72 -19.26 -1.15
C LEU A 127 2.54 -19.93 -2.49
N GLU A 128 3.60 -20.46 -3.10
CA GLU A 128 3.56 -21.23 -4.35
C GLU A 128 2.71 -22.51 -4.24
N GLU A 129 2.55 -23.03 -3.02
CA GLU A 129 1.70 -24.19 -2.74
C GLU A 129 0.19 -23.90 -2.91
N ASP A 130 -0.24 -22.64 -2.89
CA ASP A 130 -1.65 -22.25 -3.04
C ASP A 130 -1.95 -21.85 -4.49
N PRO A 131 -2.67 -22.67 -5.27
CA PRO A 131 -2.92 -22.42 -6.71
C PRO A 131 -3.80 -21.20 -6.98
N LEU A 132 -4.36 -20.57 -5.94
CA LEU A 132 -5.15 -19.35 -6.02
C LEU A 132 -4.34 -18.09 -5.69
N ILE A 133 -3.02 -18.21 -5.55
CA ILE A 133 -2.12 -17.10 -5.35
C ILE A 133 -1.22 -16.94 -6.58
N ASP A 134 -1.29 -15.78 -7.21
CA ASP A 134 -0.40 -15.41 -8.31
C ASP A 134 0.80 -14.64 -7.75
N LEU A 135 2.00 -15.16 -7.97
CA LEU A 135 3.25 -14.59 -7.46
C LEU A 135 3.97 -13.78 -8.53
N TYR A 136 4.45 -12.61 -8.14
CA TYR A 136 5.19 -11.69 -9.01
C TYR A 136 6.37 -11.09 -8.26
N TRP A 137 7.58 -11.60 -8.51
CA TRP A 137 8.82 -11.08 -7.98
C TRP A 137 9.53 -10.27 -9.06
N VAL A 138 9.50 -8.95 -8.95
CA VAL A 138 9.91 -8.05 -10.01
C VAL A 138 11.34 -7.55 -9.80
N CYS A 139 12.26 -8.04 -10.63
CA CYS A 139 13.68 -7.70 -10.72
C CYS A 139 13.94 -6.91 -12.00
N LEU A 140 13.39 -5.70 -12.09
CA LEU A 140 13.56 -4.82 -13.25
C LEU A 140 14.37 -3.58 -12.88
N PRO A 141 15.27 -3.12 -13.76
CA PRO A 141 15.96 -1.85 -13.57
C PRO A 141 14.98 -0.69 -13.36
N MET A 142 15.10 -0.03 -12.23
CA MET A 142 14.23 1.11 -11.86
C MET A 142 15.03 2.21 -11.20
N GLU A 143 14.61 3.45 -11.40
CA GLU A 143 15.19 4.59 -10.71
C GLU A 143 14.82 4.60 -9.25
N THR A 144 15.80 4.39 -8.38
CA THR A 144 15.66 4.38 -6.93
C THR A 144 16.47 5.50 -6.31
N ARG A 145 15.84 6.32 -5.48
CA ARG A 145 16.53 7.43 -4.83
C ARG A 145 17.50 6.92 -3.76
N THR A 146 18.73 7.42 -3.78
CA THR A 146 19.71 7.19 -2.73
C THR A 146 19.76 8.35 -1.73
N CYS A 147 20.10 8.06 -0.49
CA CYS A 147 20.36 9.07 0.54
C CYS A 147 21.87 9.24 0.84
N PHE A 148 22.76 8.52 0.11
CA PHE A 148 24.18 8.52 0.40
C PHE A 148 24.95 9.66 -0.28
N SER A 149 24.41 10.27 -1.32
CA SER A 149 25.13 11.28 -2.10
C SER A 149 24.18 12.34 -2.66
N ASN A 150 24.62 13.60 -2.59
CA ASN A 150 23.96 14.71 -3.29
C ASN A 150 24.39 14.79 -4.77
N TYR A 151 25.49 14.13 -5.15
CA TYR A 151 25.99 14.11 -6.54
C TYR A 151 25.35 12.98 -7.34
N GLN A 152 25.18 11.80 -6.73
CA GLN A 152 24.49 10.64 -7.32
C GLN A 152 23.20 10.41 -6.57
N MET A 153 22.13 11.06 -6.99
CA MET A 153 20.83 11.04 -6.32
C MET A 153 20.06 9.73 -6.54
N TYR A 154 20.45 8.97 -7.55
CA TYR A 154 19.74 7.76 -7.98
C TYR A 154 20.69 6.60 -8.17
N TRP A 155 20.19 5.41 -7.93
CA TRP A 155 20.81 4.14 -8.28
C TRP A 155 19.75 3.23 -8.93
N TYR A 156 20.23 2.21 -9.63
CA TYR A 156 19.39 1.37 -10.46
C TYR A 156 19.61 -0.09 -10.06
N PRO A 157 18.75 -0.69 -9.21
CA PRO A 157 18.81 -2.12 -8.94
C PRO A 157 18.63 -2.91 -10.23
N TRP A 158 19.23 -4.07 -10.29
CA TRP A 158 19.14 -4.99 -11.43
C TRP A 158 19.56 -4.38 -12.78
N ASP A 159 20.45 -3.40 -12.74
CA ASP A 159 21.02 -2.78 -13.94
C ASP A 159 21.89 -3.78 -14.67
N ASP A 160 21.41 -4.32 -15.80
CA ASP A 160 22.10 -5.32 -16.61
C ASP A 160 23.40 -4.81 -17.25
N THR A 161 23.55 -3.48 -17.40
CA THR A 161 24.79 -2.87 -17.89
C THR A 161 25.91 -2.86 -16.83
N LYS A 162 25.60 -3.26 -15.58
CA LYS A 162 26.49 -3.29 -14.42
C LYS A 162 26.31 -4.54 -13.58
N GLN A 163 26.04 -5.66 -14.22
CA GLN A 163 25.75 -6.92 -13.53
C GLN A 163 26.89 -7.36 -12.60
N GLU A 164 28.12 -7.03 -12.93
CA GLU A 164 29.29 -7.32 -12.09
C GLU A 164 29.31 -6.57 -10.75
N LEU A 165 28.45 -5.54 -10.60
CA LEU A 165 28.30 -4.75 -9.38
C LEU A 165 27.08 -5.16 -8.54
N TRP A 166 26.29 -6.11 -9.00
CA TRP A 166 25.13 -6.60 -8.22
C TRP A 166 25.59 -7.15 -6.87
N VAL A 167 24.87 -6.79 -5.81
CA VAL A 167 25.23 -7.24 -4.45
C VAL A 167 24.86 -8.69 -4.18
N ARG A 168 24.06 -9.29 -5.05
CA ARG A 168 23.65 -10.71 -5.02
C ARG A 168 23.16 -11.16 -6.39
N ASP A 169 23.06 -12.46 -6.56
CA ASP A 169 22.46 -13.06 -7.74
C ASP A 169 20.93 -12.79 -7.80
N MET A 170 20.40 -12.74 -9.02
CA MET A 170 18.97 -12.65 -9.26
C MET A 170 18.29 -13.97 -8.87
N PRO A 171 17.15 -13.94 -8.16
CA PRO A 171 16.43 -15.17 -7.82
C PRO A 171 16.00 -15.94 -9.07
N GLU A 172 16.09 -17.27 -9.02
CA GLU A 172 15.73 -18.18 -10.12
C GLU A 172 14.45 -18.93 -9.79
N HIS A 173 13.29 -18.27 -10.01
CA HIS A 173 11.97 -18.87 -9.82
C HIS A 173 11.04 -18.53 -11.00
N PRO A 174 10.04 -19.39 -11.30
CA PRO A 174 9.12 -19.16 -12.42
C PRO A 174 8.32 -17.87 -12.35
N TYR A 175 8.16 -17.30 -11.15
CA TYR A 175 7.43 -16.05 -10.88
C TYR A 175 8.34 -14.80 -10.87
N VAL A 176 9.63 -14.95 -11.18
CA VAL A 176 10.55 -13.82 -11.29
C VAL A 176 10.36 -13.13 -12.64
N ILE A 177 10.09 -11.84 -12.59
CA ILE A 177 9.99 -10.97 -13.75
C ILE A 177 11.28 -10.16 -13.88
N ASN A 178 11.97 -10.35 -14.99
CA ASN A 178 13.20 -9.67 -15.35
C ASN A 178 13.13 -9.07 -16.76
N LEU A 179 14.21 -8.52 -17.29
CA LEU A 179 14.21 -7.90 -18.62
C LEU A 179 13.88 -8.86 -19.76
N GLN A 180 14.18 -10.16 -19.63
CA GLN A 180 13.95 -11.15 -20.68
C GLN A 180 12.48 -11.60 -20.77
N ASN A 181 11.79 -11.64 -19.63
CA ASN A 181 10.41 -12.18 -19.55
C ASN A 181 9.36 -11.14 -19.13
N ASN A 182 9.71 -9.86 -19.06
CA ASN A 182 8.84 -8.79 -18.56
C ASN A 182 7.52 -8.67 -19.37
N PRO A 183 6.36 -8.96 -18.75
CA PRO A 183 5.06 -8.86 -19.40
C PRO A 183 4.48 -7.44 -19.38
N VAL A 184 5.07 -6.50 -18.64
CA VAL A 184 4.57 -5.13 -18.47
C VAL A 184 4.97 -4.30 -19.69
N THR A 185 4.18 -4.32 -20.74
CA THR A 185 4.48 -3.68 -22.04
C THR A 185 4.69 -2.16 -21.97
N THR A 186 4.23 -1.52 -20.90
CA THR A 186 4.40 -0.08 -20.66
C THR A 186 5.61 0.24 -19.79
N TYR A 187 6.39 -0.77 -19.42
CA TYR A 187 7.66 -0.59 -18.74
C TYR A 187 8.64 0.17 -19.66
N ARG A 188 9.41 1.07 -19.06
CA ARG A 188 10.52 1.77 -19.69
C ARG A 188 11.76 1.57 -18.84
N TYR A 189 12.86 1.22 -19.46
CA TYR A 189 14.13 0.97 -18.79
C TYR A 189 14.50 2.10 -17.82
N ARG A 190 14.83 1.74 -16.59
CA ARG A 190 15.14 2.66 -15.49
C ARG A 190 14.03 3.69 -15.18
N MET A 191 12.76 3.36 -15.42
CA MET A 191 11.67 4.24 -15.02
C MET A 191 11.61 4.42 -13.50
N PRO A 192 11.02 5.53 -12.99
CA PRO A 192 10.87 5.73 -11.55
C PRO A 192 10.14 4.57 -10.87
N GLN A 193 10.64 4.15 -9.70
CA GLN A 193 10.08 3.06 -8.89
C GLN A 193 8.55 3.12 -8.74
N LYS A 194 8.03 4.32 -8.44
CA LYS A 194 6.57 4.53 -8.25
C LYS A 194 5.79 4.30 -9.53
N ASP A 195 6.39 4.61 -10.67
CA ASP A 195 5.75 4.44 -11.96
C ASP A 195 5.77 2.97 -12.37
N LEU A 196 6.84 2.23 -12.07
CA LEU A 196 6.86 0.77 -12.28
C LEU A 196 5.71 0.08 -11.53
N ALA A 197 5.51 0.37 -10.25
CA ALA A 197 4.41 -0.20 -9.47
C ALA A 197 3.03 0.16 -10.05
N ARG A 198 2.86 1.38 -10.57
CA ARG A 198 1.63 1.81 -11.24
C ARG A 198 1.41 1.10 -12.57
N GLN A 199 2.46 0.96 -13.39
CA GLN A 199 2.36 0.25 -14.67
C GLN A 199 2.10 -1.25 -14.45
N PHE A 200 2.70 -1.85 -13.42
CA PHE A 200 2.36 -3.21 -12.99
C PHE A 200 0.86 -3.32 -12.64
N SER A 201 0.33 -2.42 -11.85
CA SER A 201 -1.10 -2.40 -11.50
C SER A 201 -2.00 -2.34 -12.74
N ARG A 202 -1.62 -1.52 -13.73
CA ARG A 202 -2.33 -1.41 -15.01
C ARG A 202 -2.25 -2.70 -15.81
N TRP A 203 -1.06 -3.29 -15.92
CA TRP A 203 -0.85 -4.58 -16.59
C TRP A 203 -1.65 -5.68 -15.88
N TYR A 204 -1.57 -5.78 -14.55
CA TYR A 204 -2.31 -6.77 -13.77
C TYR A 204 -3.82 -6.70 -14.04
N ARG A 205 -4.38 -5.49 -14.10
CA ARG A 205 -5.78 -5.30 -14.49
C ARG A 205 -6.10 -5.88 -15.87
N ILE A 206 -5.27 -5.59 -16.85
CA ILE A 206 -5.51 -6.02 -18.24
C ILE A 206 -5.38 -7.54 -18.36
N SER A 207 -4.34 -8.12 -17.77
CA SER A 207 -4.08 -9.58 -17.81
C SER A 207 -5.13 -10.39 -17.06
N HIS A 208 -5.85 -9.77 -16.10
CA HIS A 208 -6.91 -10.40 -15.31
C HIS A 208 -8.32 -9.94 -15.76
N GLY A 209 -8.56 -9.92 -17.04
CA GLY A 209 -9.89 -9.70 -17.61
C GLY A 209 -10.34 -8.25 -17.65
N ASN A 210 -9.42 -7.29 -17.52
CA ASN A 210 -9.69 -5.85 -17.62
C ASN A 210 -10.73 -5.33 -16.61
N LYS A 211 -10.82 -5.97 -15.45
CA LYS A 211 -11.78 -5.68 -14.39
C LYS A 211 -11.23 -4.70 -13.36
N LYS A 212 -12.11 -4.20 -12.49
CA LYS A 212 -11.74 -3.28 -11.43
C LYS A 212 -10.71 -3.91 -10.49
N THR A 213 -9.57 -3.25 -10.31
CA THR A 213 -8.38 -3.78 -9.66
C THR A 213 -7.93 -2.90 -8.51
N VAL A 214 -7.52 -3.52 -7.41
CA VAL A 214 -6.92 -2.82 -6.27
C VAL A 214 -5.60 -3.44 -5.84
N CYS A 215 -4.60 -2.59 -5.60
CA CYS A 215 -3.36 -2.92 -4.92
C CYS A 215 -3.48 -2.61 -3.42
N LEU A 216 -3.25 -3.59 -2.57
CA LEU A 216 -3.22 -3.40 -1.12
C LEU A 216 -1.82 -3.01 -0.65
N LEU A 217 -1.74 -1.96 0.15
CA LEU A 217 -0.51 -1.41 0.68
C LEU A 217 -0.52 -1.48 2.21
N GLY A 218 0.57 -1.96 2.81
CA GLY A 218 0.79 -1.95 4.26
C GLY A 218 1.14 -0.56 4.83
N THR A 219 0.73 0.51 4.17
CA THR A 219 1.03 1.89 4.57
C THR A 219 0.18 2.32 5.75
N ARG A 220 0.84 2.86 6.80
CA ARG A 220 0.19 3.45 7.98
C ARG A 220 0.37 4.96 8.02
N ALA A 221 -0.64 5.66 8.54
CA ALA A 221 -0.60 7.11 8.66
C ALA A 221 0.47 7.59 9.67
N ASP A 222 0.74 6.81 10.70
CA ASP A 222 1.67 7.15 11.77
C ASP A 222 3.17 7.05 11.38
N GLU A 223 3.49 6.46 10.22
CA GLU A 223 4.88 6.28 9.80
C GLU A 223 5.58 7.57 9.39
N SER A 224 4.87 8.55 8.86
CA SER A 224 5.40 9.87 8.50
C SER A 224 4.31 10.89 8.17
N LEU A 225 4.63 12.18 8.31
CA LEU A 225 3.75 13.27 7.89
C LEU A 225 3.36 13.18 6.41
N GLN A 226 4.26 12.71 5.56
CA GLN A 226 3.98 12.52 4.13
C GLN A 226 2.93 11.44 3.90
N ARG A 227 3.00 10.31 4.64
CA ARG A 227 2.00 9.23 4.55
C ARG A 227 0.67 9.65 5.15
N TYR A 228 0.72 10.31 6.30
CA TYR A 228 -0.44 10.93 6.93
C TYR A 228 -1.18 11.86 5.95
N SER A 229 -0.49 12.86 5.41
CA SER A 229 -1.06 13.78 4.42
C SER A 229 -1.53 13.06 3.15
N GLY A 230 -0.77 12.07 2.68
CA GLY A 230 -1.11 11.28 1.50
C GLY A 230 -2.40 10.47 1.65
N ILE A 231 -2.77 10.07 2.86
CA ILE A 231 -4.01 9.34 3.14
C ILE A 231 -5.17 10.33 3.37
N LEU A 232 -4.97 11.37 4.17
CA LEU A 232 -6.03 12.26 4.63
C LEU A 232 -6.40 13.38 3.65
N ASN A 233 -5.43 13.90 2.89
CA ASN A 233 -5.67 14.98 1.92
C ASN A 233 -6.30 14.51 0.60
N LYS A 234 -6.80 13.29 0.54
CA LYS A 234 -7.45 12.80 -0.68
C LYS A 234 -8.84 13.38 -0.82
N LYS A 235 -8.94 14.58 -1.39
CA LYS A 235 -10.19 15.20 -1.86
C LYS A 235 -11.03 14.25 -2.75
N HIS A 236 -10.46 13.11 -3.16
CA HIS A 236 -11.01 12.15 -4.11
C HIS A 236 -10.82 10.70 -3.67
N GLY A 237 -11.01 10.41 -2.38
CA GLY A 237 -11.08 9.02 -1.90
C GLY A 237 -12.19 8.25 -2.63
N TYR A 238 -11.94 6.99 -2.95
CA TYR A 238 -12.92 6.16 -3.64
C TYR A 238 -14.17 5.97 -2.76
N ARG A 239 -15.33 6.42 -3.24
CA ARG A 239 -16.61 6.38 -2.51
C ARG A 239 -16.52 6.94 -1.08
N GLY A 240 -15.85 8.07 -0.92
CA GLY A 240 -15.66 8.71 0.39
C GLY A 240 -14.66 8.04 1.32
N LYS A 241 -13.94 7.00 0.86
CA LYS A 241 -12.96 6.29 1.68
C LYS A 241 -11.56 6.87 1.44
N CYS A 242 -11.03 7.64 2.39
CA CYS A 242 -9.73 8.31 2.31
C CYS A 242 -8.55 7.35 2.11
N TRP A 243 -8.67 6.11 2.55
CA TRP A 243 -7.64 5.07 2.46
C TRP A 243 -7.60 4.34 1.10
N ILE A 244 -8.49 4.71 0.14
CA ILE A 244 -8.47 4.20 -1.24
C ILE A 244 -8.23 5.35 -2.20
N SER A 245 -7.21 5.23 -3.05
CA SER A 245 -6.87 6.22 -4.08
C SER A 245 -6.90 5.62 -5.47
N LYS A 246 -7.42 6.41 -6.42
CA LYS A 246 -7.37 6.05 -7.84
C LYS A 246 -5.95 6.23 -8.37
N GLN A 247 -5.44 5.24 -9.10
CA GLN A 247 -4.14 5.27 -9.78
C GLN A 247 -4.31 5.53 -11.27
N PHE A 248 -5.15 4.72 -11.91
CA PHE A 248 -5.56 4.86 -13.32
C PHE A 248 -7.06 4.55 -13.46
N LYS A 249 -7.55 4.46 -14.72
CA LYS A 249 -8.89 3.96 -14.98
C LYS A 249 -9.04 2.55 -14.40
N ASP A 250 -10.03 2.37 -13.54
CA ASP A 250 -10.37 1.11 -12.88
C ASP A 250 -9.22 0.42 -12.09
N THR A 251 -8.21 1.21 -11.71
CA THR A 251 -7.07 0.75 -10.92
C THR A 251 -6.88 1.63 -9.70
N TYR A 252 -6.78 1.02 -8.53
CA TYR A 252 -6.79 1.68 -7.24
C TYR A 252 -5.66 1.16 -6.34
N ALA A 253 -5.29 1.95 -5.34
CA ALA A 253 -4.45 1.53 -4.23
C ALA A 253 -5.19 1.77 -2.93
N ALA A 254 -5.16 0.79 -2.03
CA ALA A 254 -5.83 0.83 -0.74
C ALA A 254 -4.87 0.53 0.41
N SER A 255 -5.00 1.27 1.50
CA SER A 255 -4.20 1.10 2.72
C SER A 255 -5.12 0.67 3.87
N PRO A 256 -5.50 -0.61 3.98
CA PRO A 256 -6.47 -1.06 4.97
C PRO A 256 -5.97 -0.99 6.41
N LEU A 257 -4.65 -0.88 6.62
CA LEU A 257 -3.98 -0.71 7.93
C LEU A 257 -3.67 0.76 8.27
N TYR A 258 -4.26 1.72 7.55
CA TYR A 258 -3.81 3.11 7.60
C TYR A 258 -3.89 3.76 9.00
N ASP A 259 -4.79 3.31 9.86
CA ASP A 259 -5.04 3.81 11.22
C ASP A 259 -4.41 2.93 12.32
N TRP A 260 -3.61 1.94 11.96
CA TRP A 260 -2.87 1.13 12.92
C TRP A 260 -1.66 1.89 13.46
N SER A 261 -1.44 1.85 14.77
CA SER A 261 -0.31 2.46 15.48
C SER A 261 0.59 1.38 16.10
#